data_c7d7d958da33209db0b80b93f28fd10e
#
_entry.id   c7d7d958da33209db0b80b93f28fd10e
#
_cell.length_a   1.000
_cell.length_b   1.000
_cell.length_c   1.000
_cell.angle_alpha   90.00
_cell.angle_beta   90.00
_cell.angle_gamma   90.00
#
_symmetry.space_group_name_H-M   'P 1'
#
loop_
_entity.id
_entity.type
_entity.pdbx_description
1 polymer ?
#
loop_
_entity_poly.entity_id
_entity_poly.type
_entity_poly.pdbx_seq_one_letter_code
_entity_poly.pdbx_strand_id
1 'polypeptide(L)'
;VGADGKPRVQAEVLAKDEEWLGEKGNLADWDISRDAPYFGIEIPDAPGKYFYVWLDAPVGYLASFKAYCEKNGMDFVKTLSAPDTEQIHFIGKDIIYFHTLFWPAMLHFAGAPYRVPDHVNVHGFVTVNGQKMSKSRGTGISPLEYLQLGMNAEWLRYYLAAKMTSRVEDIDFT
;
A
#
# COMPACT_ATOMS: atom_id res chain seq x y z
N VAL A 1 -16.36 -1.86 -4.21
CA VAL A 1 -17.14 -1.39 -5.36
C VAL A 1 -17.48 0.08 -5.13
N GLY A 2 -17.24 0.94 -6.12
CA GLY A 2 -17.56 2.37 -6.02
C GLY A 2 -19.07 2.64 -6.09
N ALA A 3 -19.45 3.89 -5.83
CA ALA A 3 -20.85 4.33 -5.94
C ALA A 3 -21.42 4.20 -7.37
N ASP A 4 -20.55 4.14 -8.37
CA ASP A 4 -20.87 3.88 -9.79
C ASP A 4 -21.04 2.38 -10.12
N GLY A 5 -20.98 1.49 -9.12
CA GLY A 5 -21.06 0.05 -9.26
C GLY A 5 -19.82 -0.63 -9.82
N LYS A 6 -18.75 0.12 -10.10
CA LYS A 6 -17.52 -0.45 -10.66
C LYS A 6 -16.57 -0.95 -9.58
N PRO A 7 -15.84 -2.05 -9.84
CA PRO A 7 -14.76 -2.50 -8.96
C PRO A 7 -13.69 -1.41 -8.81
N ARG A 8 -13.19 -1.24 -7.61
CA ARG A 8 -12.08 -0.33 -7.28
C ARG A 8 -10.75 -1.08 -7.14
N VAL A 9 -10.78 -2.38 -7.35
CA VAL A 9 -9.65 -3.30 -7.25
C VAL A 9 -9.72 -4.33 -8.38
N GLN A 10 -8.63 -5.06 -8.60
CA GLN A 10 -8.60 -6.19 -9.54
C GLN A 10 -9.50 -7.35 -9.06
N ALA A 11 -9.90 -8.22 -9.97
CA ALA A 11 -10.83 -9.33 -9.67
C ALA A 11 -10.27 -10.28 -8.60
N GLU A 12 -8.98 -10.57 -8.62
CA GLU A 12 -8.31 -11.43 -7.64
C GLU A 12 -8.33 -10.81 -6.24
N VAL A 13 -8.20 -9.50 -6.15
CA VAL A 13 -8.27 -8.75 -4.89
C VAL A 13 -9.69 -8.72 -4.36
N LEU A 14 -10.67 -8.48 -5.25
CA LEU A 14 -12.08 -8.51 -4.89
C LEU A 14 -12.48 -9.88 -4.33
N ALA A 15 -12.07 -10.97 -4.98
CA ALA A 15 -12.33 -12.33 -4.49
C ALA A 15 -11.71 -12.57 -3.10
N LYS A 16 -10.55 -11.98 -2.83
CA LYS A 16 -9.91 -12.06 -1.50
C LYS A 16 -10.68 -11.27 -0.44
N ASP A 17 -11.14 -10.08 -0.79
CA ASP A 17 -11.97 -9.26 0.10
C ASP A 17 -13.31 -9.98 0.40
N GLU A 18 -13.92 -10.63 -0.58
CA GLU A 18 -15.14 -11.43 -0.41
C GLU A 18 -14.92 -12.66 0.48
N GLU A 19 -13.75 -13.30 0.40
CA GLU A 19 -13.35 -14.39 1.31
C GLU A 19 -13.31 -13.93 2.77
N TRP A 20 -12.83 -12.70 3.02
CA TRP A 20 -12.76 -12.14 4.38
C TRP A 20 -14.11 -11.63 4.90
N LEU A 21 -14.91 -11.01 4.04
CA LEU A 21 -16.14 -10.29 4.43
C LEU A 21 -17.43 -11.04 4.10
N GLY A 22 -17.38 -12.15 3.34
CA GLY A 22 -18.54 -12.92 2.92
C GLY A 22 -19.29 -13.58 4.09
N GLU A 23 -20.43 -14.22 3.82
CA GLU A 23 -21.30 -14.85 4.84
C GLU A 23 -20.58 -15.87 5.74
N LYS A 24 -19.51 -16.48 5.24
CA LYS A 24 -18.61 -17.36 5.99
C LYS A 24 -17.27 -16.68 6.29
N GLY A 25 -17.28 -15.36 6.38
CA GLY A 25 -16.07 -14.55 6.46
C GLY A 25 -15.13 -15.00 7.57
N ASN A 26 -13.85 -15.06 7.22
CA ASN A 26 -12.75 -15.42 8.12
C ASN A 26 -12.08 -14.18 8.71
N LEU A 27 -12.80 -13.07 8.83
CA LEU A 27 -12.27 -11.88 9.47
C LEU A 27 -12.13 -12.16 10.97
N ALA A 28 -10.89 -12.21 11.42
CA ALA A 28 -10.54 -12.43 12.82
C ALA A 28 -10.12 -11.13 13.49
N ASP A 29 -10.04 -11.15 14.82
CA ASP A 29 -9.46 -10.07 15.58
C ASP A 29 -8.02 -9.82 15.12
N TRP A 30 -7.66 -8.55 15.01
CA TRP A 30 -6.32 -8.12 14.65
C TRP A 30 -5.60 -7.53 15.85
N ASP A 31 -4.46 -8.14 16.22
CA ASP A 31 -3.61 -7.58 17.27
C ASP A 31 -2.88 -6.33 16.76
N ILE A 32 -3.31 -5.19 17.28
CA ILE A 32 -2.80 -3.86 16.94
C ILE A 32 -1.65 -3.42 17.84
N SER A 33 -1.22 -4.23 18.79
CA SER A 33 -0.17 -3.89 19.76
C SER A 33 1.14 -4.62 19.48
N ARG A 34 2.24 -4.00 19.89
CA ARG A 34 3.59 -4.59 19.87
C ARG A 34 4.30 -4.28 21.17
N ASP A 35 5.07 -5.23 21.68
CA ASP A 35 5.86 -5.06 22.89
C ASP A 35 7.19 -4.34 22.61
N ALA A 36 7.68 -3.62 23.63
CA ALA A 36 9.04 -3.09 23.59
C ALA A 36 10.09 -4.22 23.49
N PRO A 37 11.23 -3.99 22.77
CA PRO A 37 11.60 -2.78 22.05
C PRO A 37 10.93 -2.71 20.67
N TYR A 38 10.17 -1.66 20.41
CA TYR A 38 9.50 -1.43 19.13
C TYR A 38 9.56 0.06 18.78
N PHE A 39 9.86 0.36 17.52
CA PHE A 39 9.82 1.72 17.00
C PHE A 39 8.39 2.04 16.53
N GLY A 40 7.69 2.87 17.28
CA GLY A 40 6.30 3.22 16.98
C GLY A 40 5.73 4.21 17.98
N ILE A 41 4.43 4.46 17.89
CA ILE A 41 3.68 5.33 18.82
C ILE A 41 3.24 4.48 20.01
N GLU A 42 3.57 4.93 21.22
CA GLU A 42 3.14 4.24 22.44
C GLU A 42 1.62 4.36 22.60
N ILE A 43 1.00 3.25 23.02
CA ILE A 43 -0.44 3.20 23.24
C ILE A 43 -0.75 3.96 24.55
N PRO A 44 -1.65 4.97 24.54
CA PRO A 44 -2.07 5.64 25.76
C PRO A 44 -2.56 4.63 26.81
N ASP A 45 -2.21 4.85 28.07
CA ASP A 45 -2.57 4.03 29.23
C ASP A 45 -2.08 2.56 29.19
N ALA A 46 -1.16 2.22 28.26
CA ALA A 46 -0.56 0.90 28.17
C ALA A 46 0.98 0.98 28.04
N PRO A 47 1.71 1.31 29.11
CA PRO A 47 3.15 1.50 29.08
C PRO A 47 3.91 0.29 28.52
N GLY A 48 4.86 0.55 27.61
CA GLY A 48 5.65 -0.48 26.92
C GLY A 48 4.91 -1.21 25.80
N LYS A 49 3.69 -0.78 25.48
CA LYS A 49 2.94 -1.24 24.31
C LYS A 49 2.89 -0.16 23.24
N TYR A 50 3.12 -0.54 22.01
CA TYR A 50 3.18 0.36 20.87
C TYR A 50 2.14 -0.05 19.83
N PHE A 51 1.60 0.93 19.11
CA PHE A 51 0.74 0.62 17.98
C PHE A 51 1.55 -0.08 16.88
N TYR A 52 0.95 -1.10 16.29
CA TYR A 52 1.48 -1.74 15.11
C TYR A 52 1.56 -0.75 13.95
N VAL A 53 2.66 -0.80 13.21
CA VAL A 53 3.01 0.15 12.15
C VAL A 53 1.89 0.44 11.14
N TRP A 54 1.04 -0.52 10.84
CA TRP A 54 -0.06 -0.33 9.90
C TRP A 54 -1.23 0.50 10.44
N LEU A 55 -1.22 0.88 11.71
CA LEU A 55 -2.16 1.88 12.25
C LEU A 55 -1.77 3.32 11.88
N ASP A 56 -0.48 3.61 11.77
CA ASP A 56 0.03 4.95 11.50
C ASP A 56 0.66 5.10 10.10
N ALA A 57 1.26 4.05 9.55
CA ALA A 57 1.95 4.11 8.25
C ALA A 57 1.09 4.66 7.10
N PRO A 58 -0.19 4.29 6.93
CA PRO A 58 -1.01 4.85 5.85
C PRO A 58 -1.28 6.35 5.99
N VAL A 59 -1.21 6.90 7.21
CA VAL A 59 -1.31 8.35 7.43
C VAL A 59 -0.16 9.09 6.75
N GLY A 60 0.97 8.42 6.53
CA GLY A 60 2.12 8.92 5.79
C GLY A 60 1.78 9.36 4.36
N TYR A 61 0.78 8.74 3.71
CA TYR A 61 0.30 9.17 2.40
C TYR A 61 -0.29 10.57 2.44
N LEU A 62 -1.12 10.83 3.45
CA LEU A 62 -1.72 12.16 3.66
C LEU A 62 -0.67 13.20 4.07
N ALA A 63 0.25 12.81 4.96
CA ALA A 63 1.34 13.68 5.40
C ALA A 63 2.25 14.09 4.24
N SER A 64 2.62 13.15 3.37
CA SER A 64 3.42 13.41 2.19
C SER A 64 2.70 14.31 1.19
N PHE A 65 1.40 14.07 0.97
CA PHE A 65 0.60 14.89 0.09
C PHE A 65 0.39 16.29 0.65
N LYS A 66 0.19 16.43 1.96
CA LYS A 66 0.12 17.72 2.63
C LYS A 66 1.41 18.52 2.45
N ALA A 67 2.56 17.90 2.70
CA ALA A 67 3.87 18.53 2.50
C ALA A 67 4.08 18.97 1.03
N TYR A 68 3.63 18.15 0.08
CA TYR A 68 3.65 18.51 -1.33
C TYR A 68 2.78 19.74 -1.62
N CYS A 69 1.56 19.77 -1.10
CA CYS A 69 0.66 20.91 -1.27
C CYS A 69 1.27 22.20 -0.69
N GLU A 70 1.80 22.14 0.53
CA GLU A 70 2.45 23.28 1.18
C GLU A 70 3.62 23.80 0.36
N LYS A 71 4.48 22.90 -0.14
CA LYS A 71 5.62 23.27 -0.98
C LYS A 71 5.23 23.94 -2.30
N ASN A 72 4.06 23.60 -2.84
CA ASN A 72 3.59 24.12 -4.14
C ASN A 72 2.49 25.19 -4.00
N GLY A 73 2.24 25.71 -2.80
CA GLY A 73 1.23 26.74 -2.57
C GLY A 73 -0.21 26.28 -2.83
N MET A 74 -0.46 24.97 -2.70
CA MET A 74 -1.78 24.37 -2.89
C MET A 74 -2.49 24.21 -1.54
N ASP A 75 -3.80 24.33 -1.53
CA ASP A 75 -4.61 24.00 -0.36
C ASP A 75 -4.84 22.50 -0.29
N PHE A 76 -4.29 21.87 0.75
CA PHE A 76 -4.37 20.41 0.95
C PHE A 76 -5.83 19.92 1.04
N VAL A 77 -6.65 20.56 1.87
CA VAL A 77 -8.03 20.13 2.10
C VAL A 77 -8.86 20.30 0.84
N LYS A 78 -8.76 21.46 0.20
CA LYS A 78 -9.47 21.74 -1.05
C LYS A 78 -9.07 20.79 -2.16
N THR A 79 -7.77 20.49 -2.30
CA THR A 79 -7.27 19.57 -3.34
C THR A 79 -7.69 18.14 -3.06
N LEU A 80 -7.56 17.67 -1.79
CA LEU A 80 -7.94 16.32 -1.40
C LEU A 80 -9.42 16.03 -1.61
N SER A 81 -10.29 17.00 -1.34
CA SER A 81 -11.76 16.88 -1.44
C SER A 81 -12.34 17.31 -2.79
N ALA A 82 -11.51 17.76 -3.72
CA ALA A 82 -11.99 18.18 -5.03
C ALA A 82 -12.63 17.00 -5.80
N PRO A 83 -13.76 17.23 -6.49
CA PRO A 83 -14.49 16.16 -7.16
C PRO A 83 -13.75 15.57 -8.37
N ASP A 84 -12.75 16.28 -8.88
CA ASP A 84 -11.87 15.89 -9.99
C ASP A 84 -10.51 15.33 -9.52
N THR A 85 -10.34 15.16 -8.20
CA THR A 85 -9.16 14.49 -7.63
C THR A 85 -9.42 13.00 -7.49
N GLU A 86 -8.54 12.18 -8.05
CA GLU A 86 -8.53 10.73 -7.85
C GLU A 86 -7.39 10.32 -6.90
N GLN A 87 -7.68 9.39 -5.98
CA GLN A 87 -6.69 8.74 -5.14
C GLN A 87 -6.46 7.31 -5.63
N ILE A 88 -5.27 7.05 -6.14
CA ILE A 88 -4.89 5.76 -6.66
C ILE A 88 -3.73 5.21 -5.84
N HIS A 89 -3.91 4.02 -5.26
CA HIS A 89 -2.86 3.31 -4.54
C HIS A 89 -2.27 2.19 -5.41
N PHE A 90 -0.94 2.11 -5.44
CA PHE A 90 -0.19 0.99 -6.02
C PHE A 90 0.54 0.28 -4.90
N ILE A 91 0.20 -0.99 -4.68
CA ILE A 91 0.67 -1.74 -3.51
C ILE A 91 1.11 -3.17 -3.88
N GLY A 92 1.97 -3.75 -3.04
CA GLY A 92 2.29 -5.17 -3.11
C GLY A 92 1.16 -6.04 -2.55
N LYS A 93 1.07 -7.28 -3.03
CA LYS A 93 0.02 -8.24 -2.63
C LYS A 93 0.02 -8.60 -1.14
N ASP A 94 1.13 -8.40 -0.45
CA ASP A 94 1.27 -8.69 0.99
C ASP A 94 0.60 -7.67 1.91
N ILE A 95 0.15 -6.55 1.36
CA ILE A 95 -0.48 -5.45 2.11
C ILE A 95 -1.91 -5.15 1.63
N ILE A 96 -2.54 -6.08 0.91
CA ILE A 96 -3.93 -5.95 0.44
C ILE A 96 -4.85 -5.64 1.62
N TYR A 97 -4.82 -6.46 2.68
CA TYR A 97 -5.68 -6.32 3.86
C TYR A 97 -5.70 -4.89 4.42
N PHE A 98 -4.53 -4.27 4.53
CA PHE A 98 -4.42 -2.92 5.09
C PHE A 98 -4.96 -1.83 4.16
N HIS A 99 -4.97 -2.04 2.84
CA HIS A 99 -5.35 -1.03 1.85
C HIS A 99 -6.77 -1.21 1.29
N THR A 100 -7.35 -2.40 1.41
CA THR A 100 -8.71 -2.65 0.92
C THR A 100 -9.74 -2.73 2.03
N LEU A 101 -9.34 -3.05 3.28
CA LEU A 101 -10.23 -3.11 4.43
C LEU A 101 -9.92 -2.01 5.45
N PHE A 102 -8.73 -2.04 6.03
CA PHE A 102 -8.41 -1.20 7.20
C PHE A 102 -8.31 0.29 6.86
N TRP A 103 -7.48 0.66 5.89
CA TRP A 103 -7.28 2.06 5.50
C TRP A 103 -8.57 2.74 4.98
N PRO A 104 -9.37 2.12 4.10
CA PRO A 104 -10.67 2.66 3.73
C PRO A 104 -11.60 2.86 4.93
N ALA A 105 -11.63 1.93 5.88
CA ALA A 105 -12.42 2.07 7.09
C ALA A 105 -11.98 3.26 7.92
N MET A 106 -10.66 3.44 8.15
CA MET A 106 -10.13 4.60 8.86
C MET A 106 -10.54 5.93 8.21
N LEU A 107 -10.40 6.03 6.88
CA LEU A 107 -10.76 7.25 6.15
C LEU A 107 -12.26 7.52 6.19
N HIS A 108 -13.07 6.47 6.09
CA HIS A 108 -14.52 6.56 6.20
C HIS A 108 -14.96 7.10 7.58
N PHE A 109 -14.42 6.52 8.65
CA PHE A 109 -14.75 6.95 10.00
C PHE A 109 -14.14 8.31 10.39
N ALA A 110 -13.02 8.70 9.79
CA ALA A 110 -12.46 10.03 9.98
C ALA A 110 -13.34 11.12 9.34
N GLY A 111 -14.10 10.79 8.30
CA GLY A 111 -15.00 11.73 7.63
C GLY A 111 -14.28 12.80 6.82
N ALA A 112 -15.02 13.80 6.38
CA ALA A 112 -14.46 14.88 5.57
C ALA A 112 -13.30 15.61 6.28
N PRO A 113 -12.23 16.01 5.57
CA PRO A 113 -12.08 16.02 4.11
C PRO A 113 -11.56 14.69 3.53
N TYR A 114 -11.38 13.68 4.37
CA TYR A 114 -10.82 12.39 3.97
C TYR A 114 -11.85 11.56 3.20
N ARG A 115 -11.37 10.82 2.22
CA ARG A 115 -12.20 9.96 1.39
C ARG A 115 -11.45 8.65 1.11
N VAL A 116 -12.20 7.59 0.90
CA VAL A 116 -11.60 6.30 0.53
C VAL A 116 -10.95 6.39 -0.86
N PRO A 117 -9.87 5.63 -1.11
CA PRO A 117 -9.20 5.58 -2.41
C PRO A 117 -10.18 5.21 -3.53
N ASP A 118 -9.98 5.85 -4.69
CA ASP A 118 -10.78 5.56 -5.89
C ASP A 118 -10.36 4.25 -6.52
N HIS A 119 -9.06 3.93 -6.49
CA HIS A 119 -8.51 2.68 -7.00
C HIS A 119 -7.36 2.17 -6.14
N VAL A 120 -7.31 0.84 -5.96
CA VAL A 120 -6.16 0.15 -5.38
C VAL A 120 -5.68 -0.89 -6.39
N ASN A 121 -4.50 -0.65 -6.96
CA ASN A 121 -3.85 -1.55 -7.90
C ASN A 121 -2.79 -2.37 -7.17
N VAL A 122 -2.95 -3.67 -7.21
CA VAL A 122 -2.08 -4.62 -6.52
C VAL A 122 -1.15 -5.28 -7.51
N HIS A 123 0.13 -5.36 -7.17
CA HIS A 123 1.11 -6.13 -7.94
C HIS A 123 1.68 -7.29 -7.12
N GLY A 124 2.16 -8.31 -7.81
CA GLY A 124 2.90 -9.43 -7.20
C GLY A 124 4.28 -9.02 -6.71
N PHE A 125 5.04 -9.99 -6.23
CA PHE A 125 6.43 -9.76 -5.82
C PHE A 125 7.35 -9.73 -7.04
N VAL A 126 8.48 -9.04 -6.88
CA VAL A 126 9.62 -9.24 -7.74
C VAL A 126 10.43 -10.41 -7.17
N THR A 127 10.57 -11.45 -7.96
CA THR A 127 11.34 -12.64 -7.61
C THR A 127 12.61 -12.74 -8.44
N VAL A 128 13.57 -13.53 -8.01
CA VAL A 128 14.77 -13.88 -8.78
C VAL A 128 14.87 -15.39 -8.80
N ASN A 129 14.84 -15.98 -9.99
CA ASN A 129 14.79 -17.44 -10.17
C ASN A 129 13.67 -18.08 -9.33
N GLY A 130 12.47 -17.52 -9.35
CA GLY A 130 11.32 -17.99 -8.61
C GLY A 130 11.37 -17.77 -7.08
N GLN A 131 12.41 -17.12 -6.56
CA GLN A 131 12.56 -16.87 -5.13
C GLN A 131 12.29 -15.40 -4.79
N LYS A 132 11.51 -15.15 -3.74
CA LYS A 132 11.29 -13.79 -3.23
C LYS A 132 12.63 -13.13 -2.89
N MET A 133 12.84 -11.90 -3.33
CA MET A 133 14.02 -11.11 -2.98
C MET A 133 14.13 -10.94 -1.46
N SER A 134 15.31 -11.15 -0.92
CA SER A 134 15.61 -11.03 0.51
C SER A 134 16.98 -10.42 0.71
N LYS A 135 17.04 -9.31 1.45
CA LYS A 135 18.31 -8.67 1.82
C LYS A 135 19.20 -9.58 2.63
N SER A 136 18.63 -10.33 3.58
CA SER A 136 19.38 -11.24 4.46
C SER A 136 19.97 -12.44 3.72
N ARG A 137 19.37 -12.85 2.59
CA ARG A 137 19.85 -13.94 1.75
C ARG A 137 20.69 -13.48 0.54
N GLY A 138 20.85 -12.17 0.36
CA GLY A 138 21.58 -11.62 -0.78
C GLY A 138 20.95 -11.90 -2.16
N THR A 139 19.66 -12.22 -2.20
CA THR A 139 18.94 -12.54 -3.44
C THR A 139 18.29 -11.31 -4.09
N GLY A 140 18.54 -10.12 -3.56
CA GLY A 140 17.99 -8.88 -4.10
C GLY A 140 18.91 -8.23 -5.13
N ILE A 141 18.33 -7.56 -6.11
CA ILE A 141 19.04 -6.65 -6.99
C ILE A 141 19.08 -5.29 -6.31
N SER A 142 20.28 -4.81 -5.97
CA SER A 142 20.45 -3.46 -5.44
C SER A 142 20.37 -2.43 -6.58
N PRO A 143 19.41 -1.51 -6.56
CA PRO A 143 19.33 -0.45 -7.57
C PRO A 143 20.60 0.41 -7.61
N LEU A 144 21.27 0.62 -6.48
CA LEU A 144 22.50 1.39 -6.40
C LEU A 144 23.67 0.64 -7.06
N GLU A 145 23.81 -0.66 -6.81
CA GLU A 145 24.84 -1.48 -7.48
C GLU A 145 24.60 -1.55 -8.99
N TYR A 146 23.33 -1.68 -9.40
CA TYR A 146 22.96 -1.64 -10.82
C TYR A 146 23.45 -0.34 -11.49
N LEU A 147 23.24 0.81 -10.85
CA LEU A 147 23.73 2.10 -11.36
C LEU A 147 25.28 2.21 -11.32
N GLN A 148 25.92 1.69 -10.28
CA GLN A 148 27.39 1.68 -10.16
C GLN A 148 28.08 0.86 -11.26
N LEU A 149 27.40 -0.17 -11.76
CA LEU A 149 27.85 -0.95 -12.93
C LEU A 149 27.68 -0.19 -14.25
N GLY A 150 27.25 1.06 -14.23
CA GLY A 150 27.04 1.90 -15.42
C GLY A 150 25.77 1.57 -16.20
N MET A 151 24.85 0.80 -15.60
CA MET A 151 23.58 0.44 -16.23
C MET A 151 22.60 1.60 -16.20
N ASN A 152 21.82 1.77 -17.27
CA ASN A 152 20.83 2.84 -17.34
C ASN A 152 19.56 2.45 -16.57
N ALA A 153 19.11 3.35 -15.67
CA ALA A 153 17.89 3.15 -14.88
C ALA A 153 16.64 2.90 -15.75
N GLU A 154 16.57 3.52 -16.94
CA GLU A 154 15.42 3.37 -17.84
C GLU A 154 15.30 1.94 -18.42
N TRP A 155 16.39 1.21 -18.55
CA TRP A 155 16.34 -0.19 -18.97
C TRP A 155 15.63 -1.08 -17.94
N LEU A 156 15.96 -0.88 -16.66
CA LEU A 156 15.29 -1.59 -15.57
C LEU A 156 13.81 -1.19 -15.45
N ARG A 157 13.52 0.10 -15.57
CA ARG A 157 12.14 0.62 -15.56
C ARG A 157 11.33 0.03 -16.72
N TYR A 158 11.90 0.01 -17.93
CA TYR A 158 11.25 -0.59 -19.08
C TYR A 158 11.02 -2.10 -18.92
N TYR A 159 12.03 -2.81 -18.41
CA TYR A 159 11.89 -4.24 -18.14
C TYR A 159 10.72 -4.53 -17.19
N LEU A 160 10.65 -3.83 -16.08
CA LEU A 160 9.55 -3.98 -15.12
C LEU A 160 8.21 -3.61 -15.75
N ALA A 161 8.13 -2.50 -16.47
CA ALA A 161 6.91 -2.08 -17.15
C ALA A 161 6.42 -3.10 -18.20
N ALA A 162 7.35 -3.70 -18.95
CA ALA A 162 7.04 -4.71 -19.95
C ALA A 162 6.55 -6.05 -19.36
N LYS A 163 6.91 -6.32 -18.09
CA LYS A 163 6.51 -7.54 -17.37
C LYS A 163 5.24 -7.38 -16.54
N MET A 164 4.89 -6.13 -16.18
CA MET A 164 3.67 -5.87 -15.43
C MET A 164 2.43 -6.14 -16.26
N THR A 165 1.46 -6.79 -15.64
CA THR A 165 0.12 -7.03 -16.22
C THR A 165 -0.93 -6.38 -15.34
N SER A 166 -2.19 -6.40 -15.78
CA SER A 166 -3.34 -5.99 -14.95
C SER A 166 -3.70 -6.99 -13.85
N ARG A 167 -3.00 -8.14 -13.79
CA ARG A 167 -3.22 -9.20 -12.81
C ARG A 167 -2.26 -9.09 -11.64
N VAL A 168 -2.62 -9.77 -10.53
CA VAL A 168 -1.76 -9.88 -9.35
C VAL A 168 -0.76 -11.04 -9.53
N GLU A 169 0.22 -10.85 -10.40
CA GLU A 169 1.22 -11.87 -10.75
C GLU A 169 2.61 -11.46 -10.29
N ASP A 170 3.43 -12.45 -9.90
CA ASP A 170 4.83 -12.20 -9.58
C ASP A 170 5.65 -11.95 -10.85
N ILE A 171 6.60 -11.03 -10.76
CA ILE A 171 7.55 -10.73 -11.84
C ILE A 171 8.86 -11.45 -11.53
N ASP A 172 9.16 -12.50 -12.28
CA ASP A 172 10.44 -13.18 -12.11
C ASP A 172 11.53 -12.49 -12.93
N PHE A 173 12.59 -12.11 -12.23
CA PHE A 173 13.75 -11.46 -12.81
C PHE A 173 14.78 -12.54 -13.17
N THR A 174 14.78 -12.95 -14.42
CA THR A 174 15.67 -13.96 -15.02
C THR A 174 16.41 -13.39 -16.21
#